data_7c6220cc0c93c8c3db56d5cbe26c5ae9
#
_entry.id   7c6220cc0c93c8c3db56d5cbe26c5ae9
#
_cell.length_a   1.000
_cell.length_b   1.000
_cell.length_c   1.000
_cell.angle_alpha   90.00
_cell.angle_beta   90.00
_cell.angle_gamma   90.00
#
_symmetry.space_group_name_H-M   'P 1'
#
loop_
_entity.id
_entity.type
_entity.pdbx_description
1 polymer ?
#
loop_
_entity_poly.entity_id
_entity_poly.type
_entity_poly.pdbx_seq_one_letter_code
_entity_poly.pdbx_strand_id
1 'polypeptide(L)'
;MSKVIETILLLTETIKNEFNPLFEALGLYNIGSSQAVQDFCTKLDVSVHKRKIIEAYGQAVTGAAMKISEKLASSLGLNGYSFEGWPMHCRMNKFSFTPETVGSSGVRMHTDPMFFTILQDDENVGGLEVMNKSGEFVAVDPLPGSILVNFGDIGSAWSNGRFYSVKHRVQCKEASTRLSIASFVLGPKEGPVEPPPEFVDDQHPRLYASFTWEDYRKLRVSTKFRNIDGLSDVRVQPRNE
;
A
#
# COMPACT_ATOMS: atom_id res chain seq x y z
N MET A 1 16.64 8.76 11.58
CA MET A 1 15.90 7.49 11.33
C MET A 1 15.00 7.22 12.52
N SER A 2 13.70 6.95 12.34
CA SER A 2 12.83 6.74 13.50
C SER A 2 13.22 5.45 14.21
N LYS A 3 13.12 5.43 15.55
CA LYS A 3 13.39 4.22 16.38
C LYS A 3 12.59 3.00 15.91
N VAL A 4 11.46 3.21 15.23
CA VAL A 4 10.62 2.15 14.66
C VAL A 4 11.35 1.46 13.51
N ILE A 5 11.93 2.24 12.59
CA ILE A 5 12.67 1.71 11.44
C ILE A 5 13.91 0.94 11.90
N GLU A 6 14.66 1.47 12.86
CA GLU A 6 15.80 0.76 13.47
C GLU A 6 15.39 -0.57 14.13
N THR A 7 14.24 -0.57 14.82
CA THR A 7 13.70 -1.78 15.45
C THR A 7 13.33 -2.83 14.41
N ILE A 8 12.79 -2.41 13.28
CA ILE A 8 12.37 -3.28 12.18
C ILE A 8 13.56 -3.84 11.41
N LEU A 9 14.62 -3.05 11.22
CA LEU A 9 15.88 -3.51 10.59
C LEU A 9 16.45 -4.76 11.22
N LEU A 10 16.44 -4.83 12.55
CA LEU A 10 16.95 -5.94 13.31
C LEU A 10 16.08 -7.21 13.21
N LEU A 11 14.88 -7.10 12.60
CA LEU A 11 13.95 -8.22 12.43
C LEU A 11 13.97 -8.81 11.01
N THR A 12 14.55 -8.10 10.04
CA THR A 12 14.47 -8.47 8.61
C THR A 12 15.54 -9.44 8.13
N GLU A 13 16.40 -9.95 9.00
CA GLU A 13 17.45 -10.91 8.60
C GLU A 13 16.92 -12.26 8.09
N THR A 14 15.60 -12.49 8.06
CA THR A 14 15.04 -13.84 8.00
C THR A 14 14.28 -14.18 6.72
N ILE A 15 13.98 -13.25 5.81
CA ILE A 15 13.18 -13.56 4.60
C ILE A 15 13.89 -13.09 3.34
N LYS A 16 14.71 -13.96 2.76
CA LYS A 16 15.28 -13.75 1.43
C LYS A 16 14.21 -14.01 0.37
N ASN A 17 14.00 -13.03 -0.50
CA ASN A 17 13.16 -13.20 -1.68
C ASN A 17 14.00 -13.82 -2.80
N GLU A 18 13.71 -15.05 -3.20
CA GLU A 18 14.44 -15.76 -4.27
C GLU A 18 14.38 -15.01 -5.62
N PHE A 19 13.34 -14.19 -5.84
CA PHE A 19 13.17 -13.44 -7.10
C PHE A 19 13.87 -12.07 -7.11
N ASN A 20 14.18 -11.53 -5.94
CA ASN A 20 14.91 -10.28 -5.80
C ASN A 20 15.76 -10.33 -4.52
N PRO A 21 17.03 -10.75 -4.64
CA PRO A 21 17.91 -10.90 -3.49
C PRO A 21 18.26 -9.57 -2.78
N LEU A 22 17.92 -8.44 -3.41
CA LEU A 22 18.15 -7.11 -2.86
C LEU A 22 17.00 -6.63 -1.98
N PHE A 23 15.87 -7.38 -1.93
CA PHE A 23 14.65 -6.97 -1.29
C PHE A 23 14.21 -7.98 -0.24
N GLU A 24 14.09 -7.52 0.98
CA GLU A 24 13.54 -8.26 2.13
C GLU A 24 12.31 -7.52 2.65
N ALA A 25 11.28 -8.26 3.05
CA ALA A 25 10.09 -7.65 3.62
C ALA A 25 9.46 -8.50 4.71
N LEU A 26 8.97 -7.85 5.75
CA LEU A 26 8.10 -8.44 6.77
C LEU A 26 6.69 -7.90 6.62
N GLY A 27 5.70 -8.78 6.68
CA GLY A 27 4.28 -8.43 6.61
C GLY A 27 3.57 -8.69 7.92
N LEU A 28 2.80 -7.72 8.39
CA LEU A 28 1.95 -7.84 9.58
C LEU A 28 0.52 -7.44 9.23
N TYR A 29 -0.37 -8.43 9.25
CA TYR A 29 -1.80 -8.22 9.07
C TYR A 29 -2.44 -7.66 10.35
N ASN A 30 -3.39 -6.76 10.18
CA ASN A 30 -4.17 -6.14 11.26
C ASN A 30 -3.29 -5.47 12.32
N ILE A 31 -2.34 -4.65 11.86
CA ILE A 31 -1.35 -3.97 12.71
C ILE A 31 -1.97 -3.12 13.83
N GLY A 32 -3.23 -2.67 13.69
CA GLY A 32 -3.98 -1.98 14.75
C GLY A 32 -4.40 -2.87 15.92
N SER A 33 -4.30 -4.20 15.79
CA SER A 33 -4.64 -5.16 16.84
C SER A 33 -3.43 -5.50 17.70
N SER A 34 -3.51 -5.24 19.00
CA SER A 34 -2.46 -5.64 19.96
C SER A 34 -2.19 -7.14 19.95
N GLN A 35 -3.23 -7.97 19.75
CA GLN A 35 -3.08 -9.42 19.65
C GLN A 35 -2.28 -9.82 18.39
N ALA A 36 -2.59 -9.22 17.23
CA ALA A 36 -1.85 -9.50 15.99
C ALA A 36 -0.38 -9.08 16.10
N VAL A 37 -0.10 -7.95 16.72
CA VAL A 37 1.27 -7.50 17.01
C VAL A 37 1.97 -8.47 17.96
N GLN A 38 1.30 -8.93 19.01
CA GLN A 38 1.86 -9.89 19.96
C GLN A 38 2.22 -11.21 19.27
N ASP A 39 1.29 -11.76 18.47
CA ASP A 39 1.50 -13.02 17.76
C ASP A 39 2.67 -12.94 16.77
N PHE A 40 2.75 -11.82 16.03
CA PHE A 40 3.86 -11.52 15.13
C PHE A 40 5.19 -11.45 15.86
N CYS A 41 5.24 -10.69 16.96
CA CYS A 41 6.45 -10.52 17.75
C CYS A 41 6.90 -11.81 18.43
N THR A 42 5.97 -12.65 18.88
CA THR A 42 6.27 -13.95 19.47
C THR A 42 6.89 -14.91 18.46
N LYS A 43 6.38 -14.94 17.23
CA LYS A 43 6.94 -15.77 16.14
C LYS A 43 8.36 -15.39 15.75
N LEU A 44 8.73 -14.13 15.93
CA LEU A 44 10.05 -13.58 15.56
C LEU A 44 10.97 -13.38 16.77
N ASP A 45 10.58 -13.87 17.95
CA ASP A 45 11.31 -13.69 19.21
C ASP A 45 11.69 -12.22 19.50
N VAL A 46 10.75 -11.32 19.25
CA VAL A 46 10.94 -9.88 19.43
C VAL A 46 10.83 -9.50 20.88
N SER A 47 11.78 -8.72 21.40
CA SER A 47 11.77 -8.26 22.78
C SER A 47 10.51 -7.43 23.09
N VAL A 48 10.07 -7.45 24.36
CA VAL A 48 8.92 -6.70 24.85
C VAL A 48 9.02 -5.20 24.55
N HIS A 49 10.22 -4.64 24.63
CA HIS A 49 10.45 -3.22 24.33
C HIS A 49 10.14 -2.90 22.86
N LYS A 50 10.68 -3.69 21.93
CA LYS A 50 10.44 -3.53 20.49
C LYS A 50 8.97 -3.78 20.12
N ARG A 51 8.32 -4.77 20.74
CA ARG A 51 6.88 -5.02 20.58
C ARG A 51 6.05 -3.79 20.92
N LYS A 52 6.30 -3.12 22.05
CA LYS A 52 5.59 -1.90 22.44
C LYS A 52 5.74 -0.78 21.40
N ILE A 53 6.90 -0.67 20.75
CA ILE A 53 7.13 0.31 19.69
C ILE A 53 6.27 -0.01 18.46
N ILE A 54 6.24 -1.27 18.03
CA ILE A 54 5.44 -1.72 16.88
C ILE A 54 3.94 -1.54 17.17
N GLU A 55 3.49 -1.85 18.39
CA GLU A 55 2.11 -1.68 18.82
C GLU A 55 1.69 -0.20 18.81
N ALA A 56 2.49 0.68 19.38
CA ALA A 56 2.24 2.11 19.37
C ALA A 56 2.20 2.68 17.94
N TYR A 57 3.11 2.26 17.08
CA TYR A 57 3.10 2.62 15.67
C TYR A 57 1.83 2.12 14.97
N GLY A 58 1.46 0.86 15.19
CA GLY A 58 0.28 0.26 14.60
C GLY A 58 -1.02 0.98 14.97
N GLN A 59 -1.16 1.35 16.23
CA GLN A 59 -2.30 2.13 16.71
C GLN A 59 -2.33 3.53 16.08
N ALA A 60 -1.18 4.21 16.02
CA ALA A 60 -1.08 5.54 15.46
C ALA A 60 -1.39 5.57 13.95
N VAL A 61 -0.80 4.65 13.17
CA VAL A 61 -1.03 4.59 11.72
C VAL A 61 -2.45 4.15 11.38
N THR A 62 -3.05 3.26 12.17
CA THR A 62 -4.46 2.87 11.99
C THR A 62 -5.38 4.05 12.27
N GLY A 63 -5.15 4.78 13.36
CA GLY A 63 -5.92 5.99 13.65
C GLY A 63 -5.79 7.08 12.57
N ALA A 64 -4.59 7.27 12.02
CA ALA A 64 -4.36 8.18 10.91
C ALA A 64 -5.11 7.72 9.64
N ALA A 65 -5.04 6.43 9.32
CA ALA A 65 -5.70 5.84 8.16
C ALA A 65 -7.23 6.06 8.20
N MET A 66 -7.86 5.81 9.35
CA MET A 66 -9.30 6.01 9.51
C MET A 66 -9.69 7.49 9.33
N LYS A 67 -8.95 8.41 9.93
CA LYS A 67 -9.19 9.85 9.75
C LYS A 67 -9.00 10.32 8.30
N ILE A 68 -8.01 9.77 7.60
CA ILE A 68 -7.80 10.05 6.16
C ILE A 68 -9.00 9.52 5.36
N SER A 69 -9.42 8.27 5.60
CA SER A 69 -10.57 7.65 4.92
C SER A 69 -11.85 8.47 5.09
N GLU A 70 -12.17 8.89 6.32
CA GLU A 70 -13.35 9.73 6.62
C GLU A 70 -13.29 11.07 5.89
N LYS A 71 -12.12 11.73 5.89
CA LYS A 71 -11.94 13.01 5.18
C LYS A 71 -12.05 12.85 3.67
N LEU A 72 -11.54 11.76 3.11
CA LEU A 72 -11.66 11.44 1.68
C LEU A 72 -13.14 11.22 1.30
N ALA A 73 -13.88 10.42 2.07
CA ALA A 73 -15.31 10.24 1.84
C ALA A 73 -16.09 11.55 1.94
N SER A 74 -15.84 12.34 2.99
CA SER A 74 -16.49 13.64 3.17
C SER A 74 -16.15 14.61 2.04
N SER A 75 -14.93 14.61 1.49
CA SER A 75 -14.54 15.46 0.36
C SER A 75 -15.28 15.13 -0.93
N LEU A 76 -15.83 13.93 -1.02
CA LEU A 76 -16.66 13.45 -2.12
C LEU A 76 -18.17 13.53 -1.80
N GLY A 77 -18.55 14.18 -0.70
CA GLY A 77 -19.96 14.35 -0.29
C GLY A 77 -20.52 13.21 0.56
N LEU A 78 -19.76 12.17 0.86
CA LEU A 78 -20.21 11.03 1.68
C LEU A 78 -19.97 11.30 3.17
N ASN A 79 -20.77 12.18 3.76
CA ASN A 79 -20.67 12.48 5.18
C ASN A 79 -21.17 11.28 6.02
N GLY A 80 -20.33 10.85 6.98
CA GLY A 80 -20.65 9.73 7.87
C GLY A 80 -20.46 8.35 7.24
N TYR A 81 -19.84 8.25 6.06
CA TYR A 81 -19.46 6.94 5.50
C TYR A 81 -18.45 6.24 6.42
N SER A 82 -18.75 4.98 6.76
CA SER A 82 -17.92 4.19 7.68
C SER A 82 -16.95 3.28 6.92
N PHE A 83 -15.69 3.33 7.33
CA PHE A 83 -14.67 2.36 6.93
C PHE A 83 -14.42 1.31 8.02
N GLU A 84 -15.35 1.15 8.96
CA GLU A 84 -15.29 0.11 9.97
C GLU A 84 -15.21 -1.28 9.31
N GLY A 85 -14.35 -2.14 9.85
CA GLY A 85 -14.12 -3.46 9.27
C GLY A 85 -13.17 -3.51 8.07
N TRP A 86 -12.58 -2.36 7.64
CA TRP A 86 -11.53 -2.36 6.62
C TRP A 86 -10.19 -2.67 7.27
N PRO A 87 -9.63 -3.86 7.01
CA PRO A 87 -8.39 -4.27 7.67
C PRO A 87 -7.17 -3.51 7.12
N MET A 88 -6.14 -3.45 7.94
CA MET A 88 -4.85 -2.91 7.53
C MET A 88 -3.79 -3.99 7.47
N HIS A 89 -2.91 -3.88 6.47
CA HIS A 89 -1.69 -4.66 6.35
C HIS A 89 -0.48 -3.73 6.38
N CYS A 90 0.48 -4.01 7.23
CA CYS A 90 1.73 -3.28 7.28
C CYS A 90 2.84 -4.13 6.64
N ARG A 91 3.66 -3.50 5.81
CA ARG A 91 4.83 -4.12 5.21
C ARG A 91 6.06 -3.28 5.47
N MET A 92 7.04 -3.89 6.10
CA MET A 92 8.32 -3.29 6.41
C MET A 92 9.30 -3.78 5.37
N ASN A 93 9.88 -2.87 4.62
CA ASN A 93 10.72 -3.16 3.47
C ASN A 93 12.16 -2.75 3.74
N LYS A 94 13.10 -3.61 3.34
CA LYS A 94 14.53 -3.33 3.32
C LYS A 94 15.09 -3.63 1.94
N PHE A 95 15.79 -2.69 1.36
CA PHE A 95 16.51 -2.84 0.11
C PHE A 95 18.01 -2.73 0.42
N SER A 96 18.78 -3.74 0.05
CA SER A 96 20.23 -3.78 0.23
C SER A 96 20.89 -3.53 -1.13
N PHE A 97 21.01 -2.26 -1.51
CA PHE A 97 21.61 -1.86 -2.78
C PHE A 97 23.14 -1.80 -2.70
N THR A 98 23.80 -2.32 -3.73
CA THR A 98 25.27 -2.32 -3.87
C THR A 98 25.70 -1.49 -5.07
N PRO A 99 26.98 -1.15 -5.23
CA PRO A 99 27.47 -0.40 -6.40
C PRO A 99 27.09 -1.06 -7.74
N GLU A 100 27.10 -2.39 -7.79
CA GLU A 100 26.78 -3.18 -8.99
C GLU A 100 25.28 -3.13 -9.34
N THR A 101 24.45 -2.78 -8.37
CA THR A 101 22.97 -2.75 -8.53
C THR A 101 22.42 -1.35 -8.78
N VAL A 102 23.25 -0.32 -8.78
CA VAL A 102 22.82 1.04 -9.14
C VAL A 102 22.20 1.03 -10.54
N GLY A 103 21.02 1.63 -10.68
CA GLY A 103 20.21 1.60 -11.90
C GLY A 103 19.24 0.41 -11.99
N SER A 104 19.36 -0.59 -11.11
CA SER A 104 18.43 -1.72 -11.09
C SER A 104 17.10 -1.39 -10.40
N SER A 105 16.12 -2.24 -10.62
CA SER A 105 14.79 -2.10 -10.00
C SER A 105 14.73 -2.79 -8.64
N GLY A 106 14.46 -2.03 -7.57
CA GLY A 106 14.12 -2.57 -6.26
C GLY A 106 12.69 -3.13 -6.24
N VAL A 107 11.73 -2.37 -6.76
CA VAL A 107 10.34 -2.81 -7.01
C VAL A 107 9.95 -2.40 -8.41
N ARG A 108 9.46 -3.37 -9.20
CA ARG A 108 8.99 -3.11 -10.56
C ARG A 108 7.78 -2.20 -10.56
N MET A 109 7.54 -1.53 -11.69
CA MET A 109 6.35 -0.72 -11.90
C MET A 109 5.07 -1.53 -11.63
N HIS A 110 4.19 -0.97 -10.80
CA HIS A 110 2.91 -1.56 -10.43
C HIS A 110 1.93 -0.50 -9.94
N THR A 111 0.68 -0.88 -9.77
CA THR A 111 -0.30 -0.21 -8.92
C THR A 111 -0.50 -1.02 -7.65
N ASP A 112 -0.82 -0.36 -6.55
CA ASP A 112 -1.21 -1.04 -5.32
C ASP A 112 -2.65 -1.57 -5.46
N PRO A 113 -2.92 -2.84 -5.12
CA PRO A 113 -4.27 -3.38 -5.22
C PRO A 113 -5.23 -2.91 -4.12
N MET A 114 -4.77 -2.19 -3.11
CA MET A 114 -5.50 -1.78 -1.92
C MET A 114 -6.30 -0.48 -2.15
N PHE A 115 -7.00 0.00 -1.10
CA PHE A 115 -7.72 1.28 -1.13
C PHE A 115 -6.75 2.45 -1.21
N PHE A 116 -5.83 2.55 -0.25
CA PHE A 116 -4.68 3.43 -0.33
C PHE A 116 -3.52 2.91 0.54
N THR A 117 -2.36 3.45 0.26
CA THR A 117 -1.11 3.19 0.99
C THR A 117 -0.71 4.44 1.77
N ILE A 118 -0.34 4.26 3.04
CA ILE A 118 0.41 5.23 3.83
C ILE A 118 1.86 4.75 3.84
N LEU A 119 2.74 5.49 3.23
CA LEU A 119 4.17 5.18 3.15
C LEU A 119 4.95 6.12 4.06
N GLN A 120 5.64 5.56 5.03
CA GLN A 120 6.77 6.19 5.69
C GLN A 120 8.03 5.74 4.97
N ASP A 121 8.60 6.64 4.18
CA ASP A 121 9.78 6.36 3.36
C ASP A 121 11.08 6.54 4.19
N ASP A 122 12.19 6.07 3.62
CA ASP A 122 13.52 6.41 4.14
C ASP A 122 13.69 7.93 4.19
N GLU A 123 14.38 8.43 5.21
CA GLU A 123 14.58 9.87 5.36
C GLU A 123 15.75 10.40 4.54
N ASN A 124 16.63 9.51 4.04
CA ASN A 124 17.88 9.88 3.40
C ASN A 124 18.07 9.23 2.02
N VAL A 125 17.54 8.00 1.84
CA VAL A 125 17.77 7.20 0.63
C VAL A 125 16.53 7.24 -0.26
N GLY A 126 16.63 7.94 -1.38
CA GLY A 126 15.57 8.04 -2.38
C GLY A 126 15.36 6.76 -3.18
N GLY A 127 14.62 6.89 -4.28
CA GLY A 127 14.40 5.80 -5.24
C GLY A 127 12.93 5.54 -5.57
N LEU A 128 11.98 6.07 -4.79
CA LEU A 128 10.58 6.04 -5.18
C LEU A 128 10.35 6.94 -6.40
N GLU A 129 9.69 6.40 -7.40
CA GLU A 129 9.25 7.14 -8.59
C GLU A 129 7.78 6.87 -8.87
N VAL A 130 7.05 7.91 -9.20
CA VAL A 130 5.64 7.85 -9.57
C VAL A 130 5.46 8.25 -11.02
N MET A 131 4.52 7.62 -11.71
CA MET A 131 4.20 7.96 -13.10
C MET A 131 3.21 9.13 -13.13
N ASN A 132 3.59 10.20 -13.80
CA ASN A 132 2.73 11.36 -14.02
C ASN A 132 1.69 11.08 -15.12
N LYS A 133 0.80 12.04 -15.38
CA LYS A 133 -0.24 11.93 -16.42
C LYS A 133 0.32 11.86 -17.85
N SER A 134 1.56 12.31 -18.07
CA SER A 134 2.24 12.22 -19.37
C SER A 134 2.89 10.85 -19.58
N GLY A 135 2.82 9.94 -18.59
CA GLY A 135 3.44 8.62 -18.66
C GLY A 135 4.93 8.59 -18.29
N GLU A 136 5.47 9.69 -17.74
CA GLU A 136 6.85 9.82 -17.32
C GLU A 136 6.99 9.51 -15.83
N PHE A 137 8.12 8.90 -15.44
CA PHE A 137 8.44 8.71 -14.04
C PHE A 137 9.07 9.95 -13.44
N VAL A 138 8.50 10.41 -12.33
CA VAL A 138 8.98 11.53 -11.52
C VAL A 138 9.46 10.99 -10.18
N ALA A 139 10.67 11.38 -9.78
CA ALA A 139 11.21 11.02 -8.48
C ALA A 139 10.40 11.69 -7.36
N VAL A 140 10.18 10.93 -6.29
CA VAL A 140 9.65 11.45 -5.03
C VAL A 140 10.81 11.44 -4.04
N ASP A 141 11.37 12.61 -3.82
CA ASP A 141 12.51 12.74 -2.92
C ASP A 141 12.07 12.56 -1.46
N PRO A 142 12.91 11.97 -0.62
CA PRO A 142 12.66 11.84 0.79
C PRO A 142 12.41 13.20 1.47
N LEU A 143 11.37 13.27 2.28
CA LEU A 143 11.08 14.43 3.11
C LEU A 143 11.00 13.97 4.58
N PRO A 144 12.04 14.23 5.39
CA PRO A 144 12.08 13.78 6.77
C PRO A 144 10.85 14.23 7.57
N GLY A 145 10.31 13.32 8.39
CA GLY A 145 9.13 13.59 9.22
C GLY A 145 7.80 13.63 8.47
N SER A 146 7.79 13.29 7.17
CA SER A 146 6.57 13.20 6.37
C SER A 146 6.07 11.76 6.20
N ILE A 147 4.84 11.66 5.75
CA ILE A 147 4.25 10.43 5.20
C ILE A 147 3.68 10.73 3.82
N LEU A 148 3.78 9.78 2.91
CA LEU A 148 3.19 9.85 1.59
C LEU A 148 1.93 8.99 1.55
N VAL A 149 0.87 9.48 0.89
CA VAL A 149 -0.36 8.72 0.67
C VAL A 149 -0.61 8.60 -0.82
N ASN A 150 -0.82 7.37 -1.30
CA ASN A 150 -1.22 7.10 -2.67
C ASN A 150 -2.43 6.17 -2.72
N PHE A 151 -3.34 6.42 -3.65
CA PHE A 151 -4.48 5.54 -3.90
C PHE A 151 -4.05 4.29 -4.67
N GLY A 152 -4.74 3.20 -4.34
CA GLY A 152 -4.64 1.94 -5.05
C GLY A 152 -5.89 1.62 -5.88
N ASP A 153 -5.92 0.41 -6.40
CA ASP A 153 -6.94 -0.05 -7.33
C ASP A 153 -8.34 -0.07 -6.69
N ILE A 154 -8.46 -0.54 -5.44
CA ILE A 154 -9.74 -0.50 -4.71
C ILE A 154 -10.20 0.94 -4.49
N GLY A 155 -9.28 1.87 -4.22
CA GLY A 155 -9.62 3.29 -4.11
C GLY A 155 -10.22 3.85 -5.40
N SER A 156 -9.67 3.47 -6.56
CA SER A 156 -10.23 3.82 -7.86
C SER A 156 -11.59 3.18 -8.09
N ALA A 157 -11.76 1.90 -7.80
CA ALA A 157 -13.02 1.19 -8.02
C ALA A 157 -14.13 1.72 -7.09
N TRP A 158 -13.85 1.87 -5.80
CA TRP A 158 -14.78 2.40 -4.81
C TRP A 158 -15.23 3.83 -5.13
N SER A 159 -14.32 4.67 -5.61
CA SER A 159 -14.66 6.07 -5.95
C SER A 159 -15.25 6.24 -7.34
N ASN A 160 -15.53 5.17 -8.07
CA ASN A 160 -15.94 5.18 -9.47
C ASN A 160 -14.99 6.03 -10.34
N GLY A 161 -13.69 5.82 -10.17
CA GLY A 161 -12.64 6.48 -10.94
C GLY A 161 -12.30 7.91 -10.52
N ARG A 162 -12.90 8.46 -9.44
CA ARG A 162 -12.56 9.81 -8.93
C ARG A 162 -11.17 9.84 -8.29
N PHE A 163 -10.75 8.76 -7.67
CA PHE A 163 -9.38 8.56 -7.22
C PHE A 163 -8.58 7.77 -8.26
N TYR A 164 -7.35 8.18 -8.47
CA TYR A 164 -6.46 7.56 -9.45
C TYR A 164 -5.47 6.61 -8.77
N SER A 165 -5.48 5.34 -9.18
CA SER A 165 -4.46 4.37 -8.75
C SER A 165 -3.15 4.66 -9.47
N VAL A 166 -2.16 5.18 -8.75
CA VAL A 166 -0.92 5.66 -9.34
C VAL A 166 0.05 4.51 -9.62
N LYS A 167 0.60 4.47 -10.84
CA LYS A 167 1.72 3.58 -11.16
C LYS A 167 3.00 4.11 -10.55
N HIS A 168 3.70 3.25 -9.83
CA HIS A 168 4.95 3.63 -9.17
C HIS A 168 5.96 2.48 -9.17
N ARG A 169 7.21 2.80 -8.84
CA ARG A 169 8.31 1.85 -8.76
C ARG A 169 9.36 2.31 -7.76
N VAL A 170 10.27 1.43 -7.39
CA VAL A 170 11.48 1.78 -6.62
C VAL A 170 12.70 1.44 -7.46
N GLN A 171 13.59 2.42 -7.64
CA GLN A 171 14.87 2.29 -8.36
C GLN A 171 16.03 2.41 -7.38
N CYS A 172 17.06 1.62 -7.60
CA CYS A 172 18.33 1.79 -6.92
C CYS A 172 19.04 3.04 -7.48
N LYS A 173 19.04 4.13 -6.72
CA LYS A 173 19.71 5.38 -7.12
C LYS A 173 21.16 5.43 -6.64
N GLU A 174 21.46 4.77 -5.53
CA GLU A 174 22.76 4.73 -4.90
C GLU A 174 22.99 3.42 -4.15
N ALA A 175 24.26 3.07 -3.94
CA ALA A 175 24.67 1.90 -3.16
C ALA A 175 24.46 2.17 -1.67
N SER A 176 23.27 1.86 -1.17
CA SER A 176 22.87 2.13 0.21
C SER A 176 21.75 1.18 0.65
N THR A 177 21.55 1.06 1.95
CA THR A 177 20.37 0.38 2.49
C THR A 177 19.22 1.36 2.57
N ARG A 178 18.14 1.08 1.84
CA ARG A 178 16.88 1.84 1.92
C ARG A 178 15.84 1.09 2.72
N LEU A 179 15.13 1.80 3.57
CA LEU A 179 14.09 1.27 4.42
C LEU A 179 12.78 2.00 4.20
N SER A 180 11.67 1.28 4.26
CA SER A 180 10.36 1.92 4.25
C SER A 180 9.33 1.07 4.97
N ILE A 181 8.27 1.74 5.45
CA ILE A 181 7.10 1.10 6.04
C ILE A 181 5.89 1.50 5.21
N ALA A 182 5.29 0.52 4.54
CA ALA A 182 4.05 0.70 3.80
C ALA A 182 2.88 0.12 4.60
N SER A 183 1.93 0.96 4.98
CA SER A 183 0.71 0.57 5.67
C SER A 183 -0.48 0.71 4.71
N PHE A 184 -1.12 -0.39 4.40
CA PHE A 184 -2.17 -0.51 3.39
C PHE A 184 -3.53 -0.59 4.06
N VAL A 185 -4.46 0.28 3.69
CA VAL A 185 -5.88 0.06 3.96
C VAL A 185 -6.40 -0.86 2.86
N LEU A 186 -6.82 -2.05 3.23
CA LEU A 186 -7.30 -3.05 2.28
C LEU A 186 -8.73 -2.71 1.81
N GLY A 187 -9.39 -3.62 1.10
CA GLY A 187 -10.82 -3.54 0.85
C GLY A 187 -11.64 -4.00 2.07
N PRO A 188 -12.96 -3.85 2.04
CA PRO A 188 -13.83 -4.33 3.11
C PRO A 188 -13.60 -5.82 3.34
N LYS A 189 -13.60 -6.22 4.63
CA LYS A 189 -13.46 -7.63 5.00
C LYS A 189 -14.67 -8.45 4.54
N GLU A 190 -15.83 -7.85 4.61
CA GLU A 190 -17.11 -8.44 4.22
C GLU A 190 -17.81 -7.56 3.20
N GLY A 191 -18.48 -8.19 2.25
CA GLY A 191 -19.17 -7.48 1.17
C GLY A 191 -18.28 -7.11 -0.02
N PRO A 192 -18.88 -6.50 -1.02
CA PRO A 192 -18.20 -6.14 -2.26
C PRO A 192 -17.46 -4.80 -2.17
N VAL A 193 -16.45 -4.67 -3.01
CA VAL A 193 -15.88 -3.38 -3.42
C VAL A 193 -16.74 -2.87 -4.56
N GLU A 194 -17.45 -1.80 -4.31
CA GLU A 194 -18.27 -1.12 -5.31
C GLU A 194 -18.45 0.36 -4.93
N PRO A 195 -18.72 1.22 -5.91
CA PRO A 195 -18.95 2.62 -5.61
C PRO A 195 -20.26 2.80 -4.84
N PRO A 196 -20.28 3.73 -3.86
CA PRO A 196 -21.52 4.21 -3.28
C PRO A 196 -22.52 4.65 -4.35
N PRO A 197 -23.83 4.48 -4.13
CA PRO A 197 -24.87 4.84 -5.11
C PRO A 197 -24.76 6.30 -5.59
N GLU A 198 -24.30 7.21 -4.71
CA GLU A 198 -24.12 8.62 -4.99
C GLU A 198 -23.05 8.91 -6.07
N PHE A 199 -22.22 7.94 -6.38
CA PHE A 199 -21.17 8.06 -7.40
C PHE A 199 -21.55 7.51 -8.76
N VAL A 200 -22.77 6.95 -8.90
CA VAL A 200 -23.23 6.30 -10.11
C VAL A 200 -24.56 6.93 -10.56
N ASP A 201 -24.57 7.53 -11.74
CA ASP A 201 -25.73 8.10 -12.40
C ASP A 201 -25.60 7.98 -13.93
N ASP A 202 -26.55 8.50 -14.70
CA ASP A 202 -26.54 8.45 -16.16
C ASP A 202 -25.32 9.13 -16.80
N GLN A 203 -24.79 10.18 -16.14
CA GLN A 203 -23.59 10.90 -16.61
C GLN A 203 -22.29 10.27 -16.10
N HIS A 204 -22.37 9.50 -15.01
CA HIS A 204 -21.25 8.80 -14.39
C HIS A 204 -21.59 7.31 -14.22
N PRO A 205 -21.71 6.56 -15.32
CA PRO A 205 -22.04 5.13 -15.25
C PRO A 205 -20.97 4.37 -14.47
N ARG A 206 -21.35 3.21 -13.93
CA ARG A 206 -20.44 2.34 -13.21
C ARG A 206 -19.26 1.92 -14.10
N LEU A 207 -18.04 2.19 -13.65
CA LEU A 207 -16.81 1.89 -14.40
C LEU A 207 -16.27 0.48 -14.16
N TYR A 208 -16.55 -0.11 -12.99
CA TYR A 208 -16.01 -1.39 -12.58
C TYR A 208 -17.12 -2.32 -12.09
N ALA A 209 -17.00 -3.60 -12.42
CA ALA A 209 -17.86 -4.63 -11.87
C ALA A 209 -17.66 -4.72 -10.34
N SER A 210 -18.68 -5.20 -9.63
CA SER A 210 -18.57 -5.50 -8.20
C SER A 210 -17.68 -6.74 -8.00
N PHE A 211 -16.76 -6.69 -7.04
CA PHE A 211 -15.86 -7.79 -6.68
C PHE A 211 -15.56 -7.76 -5.18
N THR A 212 -15.15 -8.88 -4.61
CA THR A 212 -14.64 -8.90 -3.23
C THR A 212 -13.14 -8.58 -3.20
N TRP A 213 -12.65 -8.05 -2.08
CA TRP A 213 -11.21 -7.88 -1.88
C TRP A 213 -10.45 -9.20 -2.13
N GLU A 214 -10.96 -10.31 -1.62
CA GLU A 214 -10.29 -11.60 -1.74
C GLU A 214 -10.22 -12.10 -3.19
N ASP A 215 -11.27 -11.90 -3.99
CA ASP A 215 -11.26 -12.28 -5.40
C ASP A 215 -10.28 -11.41 -6.20
N TYR A 216 -10.26 -10.11 -5.93
CA TYR A 216 -9.31 -9.21 -6.56
C TYR A 216 -7.86 -9.54 -6.19
N ARG A 217 -7.61 -9.84 -4.93
CA ARG A 217 -6.30 -10.29 -4.46
C ARG A 217 -5.85 -11.57 -5.18
N LYS A 218 -6.73 -12.56 -5.30
CA LYS A 218 -6.46 -13.81 -6.04
C LYS A 218 -6.16 -13.53 -7.52
N LEU A 219 -6.95 -12.67 -8.16
CA LEU A 219 -6.73 -12.24 -9.54
C LEU A 219 -5.33 -11.63 -9.71
N ARG A 220 -4.96 -10.68 -8.88
CA ARG A 220 -3.64 -10.03 -8.91
C ARG A 220 -2.49 -11.01 -8.70
N VAL A 221 -2.64 -11.97 -7.79
CA VAL A 221 -1.63 -13.02 -7.56
C VAL A 221 -1.56 -14.00 -8.73
N SER A 222 -2.69 -14.45 -9.30
CA SER A 222 -2.72 -15.40 -10.40
C SER A 222 -2.08 -14.83 -11.68
N THR A 223 -2.27 -13.56 -11.93
CA THR A 223 -1.62 -12.84 -13.03
C THR A 223 -0.15 -12.52 -12.74
N LYS A 224 0.37 -12.88 -11.53
CA LYS A 224 1.72 -12.57 -11.05
C LYS A 224 2.06 -11.07 -11.20
N PHE A 225 1.07 -10.22 -11.00
CA PHE A 225 1.17 -8.77 -11.23
C PHE A 225 1.71 -8.40 -12.63
N ARG A 226 1.55 -9.27 -13.62
CA ARG A 226 1.95 -8.98 -15.01
C ARG A 226 1.07 -7.93 -15.64
N ASN A 227 -0.22 -7.91 -15.28
CA ASN A 227 -1.12 -6.85 -15.66
C ASN A 227 -0.89 -5.65 -14.74
N ILE A 228 -0.19 -4.64 -15.25
CA ILE A 228 0.15 -3.42 -14.51
C ILE A 228 -1.11 -2.61 -14.20
N ASP A 229 -2.10 -2.67 -15.09
CA ASP A 229 -3.43 -2.10 -14.89
C ASP A 229 -4.40 -3.18 -14.41
N GLY A 230 -4.30 -3.52 -13.12
CA GLY A 230 -5.13 -4.58 -12.53
C GLY A 230 -6.63 -4.35 -12.64
N LEU A 231 -7.07 -3.08 -12.77
CA LEU A 231 -8.48 -2.74 -12.92
C LEU A 231 -9.03 -3.02 -14.31
N SER A 232 -8.19 -3.22 -15.33
CA SER A 232 -8.66 -3.57 -16.68
C SER A 232 -9.48 -4.86 -16.69
N ASP A 233 -9.14 -5.82 -15.81
CA ASP A 233 -9.79 -7.12 -15.74
C ASP A 233 -11.19 -7.09 -15.10
N VAL A 234 -11.49 -6.01 -14.36
CA VAL A 234 -12.79 -5.80 -13.69
C VAL A 234 -13.55 -4.60 -14.25
N ARG A 235 -13.07 -4.02 -15.35
CA ARG A 235 -13.71 -2.88 -16.00
C ARG A 235 -15.00 -3.30 -16.70
N VAL A 236 -16.08 -2.54 -16.50
CA VAL A 236 -17.34 -2.75 -17.22
C VAL A 236 -17.13 -2.33 -18.68
N GLN A 237 -17.43 -3.21 -19.61
CA GLN A 237 -17.41 -2.88 -21.04
C GLN A 237 -18.55 -1.91 -21.35
N PRO A 238 -18.33 -0.87 -22.16
CA PRO A 238 -19.43 -0.04 -22.67
C PRO A 238 -20.47 -0.95 -23.35
N ARG A 239 -21.76 -0.73 -23.07
CA ARG A 239 -22.79 -1.38 -23.88
C ARG A 239 -22.66 -0.82 -25.30
N ASN A 240 -22.37 -1.69 -26.24
CA ASN A 240 -22.51 -1.34 -27.65
C ASN A 240 -24.01 -1.17 -27.90
N GLU A 241 -24.47 0.07 -28.01
CA GLU A 241 -25.80 0.39 -28.52
C GLU A 241 -25.81 0.24 -30.04
#